data_5af4fc79cc24334d3655ffc3ea28897a
#
_entry.id   5af4fc79cc24334d3655ffc3ea28897a
#
_cell.length_a   1.000
_cell.length_b   1.000
_cell.length_c   1.000
_cell.angle_alpha   90.00
_cell.angle_beta   90.00
_cell.angle_gamma   90.00
#
_symmetry.space_group_name_H-M   'P 1'
#
loop_
_entity.id
_entity.type
_entity.pdbx_description
1 polymer ?
#
loop_
_entity_poly.entity_id
_entity_poly.type
_entity_poly.pdbx_seq_one_letter_code
_entity_poly.pdbx_strand_id
1 'polypeptide(L)'
;MQPTFDSAAAGLWRLSAKVVPYPMRTDDSYDARVAQILADLGIPASYGADRQMPAYAEAKDLVSVGLDIYGRERQLTPHAAGRWTELRAAADQDGVALLLVSAFRSLEYQRHIFEHKIRAGESLERILKVNTPPGYSEHHTGRAVDLTTPGSPPLAEEFETTAAFAWLVRHAHRFGFAMTYPRDNRFGIAYEPWHWAVHE
;
A
#
# COMPACT_ATOMS: atom_id res chain seq x y z
N MET A 1 12.64 -30.13 -24.06
CA MET A 1 11.19 -30.10 -23.85
C MET A 1 10.92 -28.99 -22.87
N GLN A 2 10.49 -27.82 -23.34
CA GLN A 2 10.13 -26.70 -22.50
C GLN A 2 8.66 -26.86 -22.09
N PRO A 3 8.29 -26.59 -20.82
CA PRO A 3 6.90 -26.57 -20.43
C PRO A 3 6.23 -25.31 -20.98
N THR A 4 5.20 -25.50 -21.79
CA THR A 4 4.31 -24.45 -22.26
C THR A 4 3.51 -23.94 -21.08
N PHE A 5 3.68 -22.66 -20.73
CA PHE A 5 2.82 -21.95 -19.76
C PHE A 5 1.43 -21.77 -20.37
N ASP A 6 0.45 -22.39 -19.74
CA ASP A 6 -0.96 -22.31 -20.13
C ASP A 6 -1.49 -20.89 -19.90
N SER A 7 -1.96 -20.28 -20.97
CA SER A 7 -2.45 -18.90 -21.06
C SER A 7 -3.81 -18.66 -20.37
N ALA A 8 -4.29 -19.62 -19.58
CA ALA A 8 -5.63 -19.57 -18.98
C ALA A 8 -5.72 -18.70 -17.70
N ALA A 9 -4.60 -18.22 -17.15
CA ALA A 9 -4.61 -17.40 -15.92
C ALA A 9 -4.91 -15.91 -16.15
N ALA A 10 -4.88 -15.44 -17.39
CA ALA A 10 -5.06 -14.01 -17.72
C ALA A 10 -6.52 -13.53 -17.70
N GLY A 11 -7.49 -14.42 -17.50
CA GLY A 11 -8.91 -14.12 -17.64
C GLY A 11 -9.68 -13.79 -16.35
N LEU A 12 -9.11 -13.98 -15.16
CA LEU A 12 -9.85 -13.92 -13.88
C LEU A 12 -9.75 -12.58 -13.13
N TRP A 13 -9.05 -11.59 -13.66
CA TRP A 13 -8.84 -10.30 -12.99
C TRP A 13 -9.93 -9.24 -13.22
N ARG A 14 -11.03 -9.58 -13.88
CA ARG A 14 -12.18 -8.68 -14.06
C ARG A 14 -13.22 -8.78 -12.94
N LEU A 15 -12.82 -9.03 -11.72
CA LEU A 15 -13.68 -8.70 -10.58
C LEU A 15 -13.47 -7.22 -10.29
N SER A 16 -14.34 -6.41 -10.88
CA SER A 16 -14.58 -5.02 -10.50
C SER A 16 -14.98 -4.98 -9.03
N ALA A 17 -14.02 -5.03 -8.12
CA ALA A 17 -14.24 -4.56 -6.78
C ALA A 17 -14.58 -3.08 -6.92
N LYS A 18 -15.86 -2.72 -6.76
CA LYS A 18 -16.26 -1.34 -6.54
C LYS A 18 -15.49 -0.90 -5.31
N VAL A 19 -14.40 -0.16 -5.52
CA VAL A 19 -13.75 0.58 -4.44
C VAL A 19 -14.80 1.59 -4.00
N VAL A 20 -15.53 1.26 -2.94
CA VAL A 20 -16.41 2.20 -2.27
C VAL A 20 -15.47 3.21 -1.62
N PRO A 21 -15.49 4.48 -2.03
CA PRO A 21 -14.67 5.49 -1.38
C PRO A 21 -15.08 5.54 0.09
N TYR A 22 -14.09 5.41 0.98
CA TYR A 22 -14.28 5.61 2.42
C TYR A 22 -14.91 7.00 2.62
N PRO A 23 -15.99 7.15 3.41
CA PRO A 23 -16.63 8.45 3.60
C PRO A 23 -15.59 9.44 4.16
N MET A 24 -15.32 10.48 3.37
CA MET A 24 -14.48 11.60 3.78
C MET A 24 -15.12 12.26 5.01
N ARG A 25 -14.50 12.10 6.18
CA ARG A 25 -14.76 13.01 7.30
C ARG A 25 -13.85 14.22 7.07
N THR A 26 -14.41 15.27 6.51
CA THR A 26 -13.75 16.57 6.39
C THR A 26 -13.58 17.14 7.80
N ASP A 27 -12.37 17.00 8.33
CA ASP A 27 -11.86 17.88 9.36
C ASP A 27 -11.18 19.01 8.58
N ASP A 28 -11.79 20.20 8.54
CA ASP A 28 -11.28 21.34 7.78
C ASP A 28 -9.81 21.64 8.12
N SER A 29 -9.37 21.33 9.34
CA SER A 29 -7.98 21.46 9.77
C SER A 29 -7.03 20.44 9.12
N TYR A 30 -7.49 19.21 8.88
CA TYR A 30 -6.69 18.15 8.23
C TYR A 30 -6.50 18.44 6.75
N ASP A 31 -7.59 18.80 6.05
CA ASP A 31 -7.55 19.13 4.62
C ASP A 31 -6.68 20.38 4.36
N ALA A 32 -6.75 21.37 5.22
CA ALA A 32 -5.88 22.55 5.14
C ALA A 32 -4.40 22.20 5.34
N ARG A 33 -4.08 21.27 6.26
CA ARG A 33 -2.70 20.77 6.44
C ARG A 33 -2.22 19.99 5.22
N VAL A 34 -3.04 19.11 4.66
CA VAL A 34 -2.73 18.40 3.41
C VAL A 34 -2.44 19.40 2.30
N ALA A 35 -3.32 20.39 2.07
CA ALA A 35 -3.14 21.40 1.05
C ALA A 35 -1.83 22.19 1.21
N GLN A 36 -1.50 22.59 2.45
CA GLN A 36 -0.25 23.27 2.73
C GLN A 36 0.97 22.41 2.44
N ILE A 37 0.96 21.14 2.87
CA ILE A 37 2.08 20.21 2.63
C ILE A 37 2.27 19.96 1.13
N LEU A 38 1.19 19.79 0.38
CA LEU A 38 1.28 19.63 -1.08
C LEU A 38 1.90 20.86 -1.73
N ALA A 39 1.48 22.07 -1.31
CA ALA A 39 2.04 23.32 -1.80
C ALA A 39 3.54 23.44 -1.49
N ASP A 40 3.95 23.12 -0.25
CA ASP A 40 5.35 23.15 0.20
C ASP A 40 6.23 22.17 -0.62
N LEU A 41 5.68 21.03 -1.03
CA LEU A 41 6.35 20.03 -1.85
C LEU A 41 6.28 20.32 -3.35
N GLY A 42 5.60 21.39 -3.77
CA GLY A 42 5.41 21.74 -5.18
C GLY A 42 4.45 20.82 -5.94
N ILE A 43 3.57 20.12 -5.22
CA ILE A 43 2.58 19.19 -5.80
C ILE A 43 1.32 19.98 -6.15
N PRO A 44 0.81 19.91 -7.41
CA PRO A 44 -0.40 20.62 -7.80
C PRO A 44 -1.62 20.25 -6.95
N ALA A 45 -2.45 21.22 -6.58
CA ALA A 45 -3.69 20.99 -5.85
C ALA A 45 -4.68 20.08 -6.62
N SER A 46 -4.56 20.01 -7.95
CA SER A 46 -5.36 19.14 -8.80
C SER A 46 -4.91 17.66 -8.79
N TYR A 47 -3.80 17.31 -8.13
CA TYR A 47 -3.19 15.98 -8.17
C TYR A 47 -4.18 14.82 -8.00
N GLY A 48 -5.03 14.91 -6.98
CA GLY A 48 -6.03 13.87 -6.71
C GLY A 48 -7.10 13.79 -7.78
N ALA A 49 -7.60 14.95 -8.24
CA ALA A 49 -8.62 15.03 -9.29
C ALA A 49 -8.08 14.52 -10.63
N ASP A 50 -6.87 14.94 -11.03
CA ASP A 50 -6.24 14.55 -12.29
C ASP A 50 -5.99 13.04 -12.39
N ARG A 51 -5.78 12.38 -11.25
CA ARG A 51 -5.51 10.94 -11.16
C ARG A 51 -6.70 10.12 -10.66
N GLN A 52 -7.83 10.76 -10.38
CA GLN A 52 -9.00 10.12 -9.76
C GLN A 52 -8.62 9.36 -8.46
N MET A 53 -7.66 9.91 -7.72
CA MET A 53 -7.11 9.30 -6.52
C MET A 53 -7.90 9.77 -5.30
N PRO A 54 -8.36 8.85 -4.43
CA PRO A 54 -9.08 9.24 -3.22
C PRO A 54 -8.13 9.92 -2.23
N ALA A 55 -8.64 10.93 -1.54
CA ALA A 55 -7.97 11.47 -0.36
C ALA A 55 -8.24 10.57 0.85
N TYR A 56 -7.24 10.42 1.71
CA TYR A 56 -7.33 9.58 2.90
C TYR A 56 -7.00 10.39 4.16
N ALA A 57 -7.88 10.30 5.15
CA ALA A 57 -7.61 10.80 6.49
C ALA A 57 -6.70 9.84 7.26
N GLU A 58 -5.95 10.36 8.23
CA GLU A 58 -5.19 9.54 9.16
C GLU A 58 -6.10 8.76 10.10
N ALA A 59 -5.79 7.48 10.26
CA ALA A 59 -6.39 6.66 11.31
C ALA A 59 -6.00 7.19 12.69
N LYS A 60 -6.98 7.26 13.61
CA LYS A 60 -6.77 7.72 14.99
C LYS A 60 -6.62 6.55 15.96
N ASP A 61 -7.36 5.46 15.71
CA ASP A 61 -7.31 4.27 16.53
C ASP A 61 -6.33 3.28 15.90
N LEU A 62 -5.18 3.12 16.52
CA LEU A 62 -4.10 2.27 16.05
C LEU A 62 -3.67 1.30 17.15
N VAL A 63 -3.40 0.06 16.76
CA VAL A 63 -2.85 -0.98 17.64
C VAL A 63 -1.56 -1.54 17.04
N SER A 64 -0.65 -1.98 17.91
CA SER A 64 0.60 -2.60 17.48
C SER A 64 0.34 -3.93 16.76
N VAL A 65 1.08 -4.16 15.67
CA VAL A 65 1.11 -5.42 14.92
C VAL A 65 2.50 -6.06 14.91
N GLY A 66 3.36 -5.60 15.81
CA GLY A 66 4.73 -6.09 15.98
C GLY A 66 5.76 -5.29 15.19
N LEU A 67 6.93 -5.88 15.04
CA LEU A 67 8.07 -5.23 14.41
C LEU A 67 8.14 -5.53 12.91
N ASP A 68 8.61 -4.55 12.14
CA ASP A 68 8.98 -4.75 10.75
C ASP A 68 10.38 -5.37 10.62
N ILE A 69 10.81 -5.60 9.38
CA ILE A 69 12.15 -6.16 9.06
C ILE A 69 13.32 -5.28 9.52
N TYR A 70 13.05 -4.03 9.90
CA TYR A 70 14.05 -3.08 10.40
C TYR A 70 13.99 -2.91 11.93
N GLY A 71 13.18 -3.73 12.63
CA GLY A 71 13.00 -3.66 14.08
C GLY A 71 12.16 -2.48 14.56
N ARG A 72 11.37 -1.85 13.68
CA ARG A 72 10.49 -0.72 14.02
C ARG A 72 9.08 -1.22 14.31
N GLU A 73 8.48 -0.74 15.38
CA GLU A 73 7.09 -1.05 15.69
C GLU A 73 6.15 -0.51 14.61
N ARG A 74 5.19 -1.35 14.20
CA ARG A 74 4.19 -1.03 13.19
C ARG A 74 2.80 -1.12 13.78
N GLN A 75 1.91 -0.30 13.25
CA GLN A 75 0.55 -0.16 13.72
C GLN A 75 -0.44 -0.24 12.57
N LEU A 76 -1.62 -0.77 12.88
CA LEU A 76 -2.78 -0.79 12.00
C LEU A 76 -4.03 -0.41 12.82
N THR A 77 -5.16 -0.17 12.15
CA THR A 77 -6.44 -0.10 12.84
C THR A 77 -6.76 -1.47 13.47
N PRO A 78 -7.56 -1.54 14.56
CA PRO A 78 -7.90 -2.81 15.19
C PRO A 78 -8.46 -3.85 14.23
N HIS A 79 -9.33 -3.42 13.29
CA HIS A 79 -9.87 -4.31 12.26
C HIS A 79 -8.77 -4.87 11.34
N ALA A 80 -7.95 -4.00 10.77
CA ALA A 80 -6.87 -4.42 9.87
C ALA A 80 -5.81 -5.27 10.59
N ALA A 81 -5.53 -4.98 11.86
CA ALA A 81 -4.63 -5.77 12.69
C ALA A 81 -5.14 -7.21 12.91
N GLY A 82 -6.45 -7.37 13.15
CA GLY A 82 -7.09 -8.69 13.21
C GLY A 82 -6.93 -9.46 11.90
N ARG A 83 -7.25 -8.81 10.77
CA ARG A 83 -7.11 -9.40 9.44
C ARG A 83 -5.66 -9.75 9.07
N TRP A 84 -4.72 -8.89 9.45
CA TRP A 84 -3.29 -9.17 9.29
C TRP A 84 -2.85 -10.40 10.09
N THR A 85 -3.31 -10.52 11.35
CA THR A 85 -2.99 -11.67 12.20
C THR A 85 -3.51 -12.97 11.60
N GLU A 86 -4.75 -12.97 11.10
CA GLU A 86 -5.36 -14.15 10.43
C GLU A 86 -4.61 -14.51 9.13
N LEU A 87 -4.32 -13.51 8.29
CA LEU A 87 -3.58 -13.69 7.03
C LEU A 87 -2.22 -14.31 7.27
N ARG A 88 -1.44 -13.74 8.22
CA ARG A 88 -0.11 -14.19 8.55
C ARG A 88 -0.12 -15.61 9.12
N ALA A 89 -1.04 -15.91 10.04
CA ALA A 89 -1.16 -17.24 10.62
C ALA A 89 -1.50 -18.30 9.56
N ALA A 90 -2.37 -17.99 8.59
CA ALA A 90 -2.69 -18.90 7.50
C ALA A 90 -1.49 -19.11 6.55
N ALA A 91 -0.73 -18.07 6.26
CA ALA A 91 0.48 -18.19 5.46
C ALA A 91 1.54 -19.05 6.18
N ASP A 92 1.74 -18.83 7.48
CA ASP A 92 2.67 -19.61 8.30
C ASP A 92 2.29 -21.10 8.32
N GLN A 93 0.99 -21.44 8.40
CA GLN A 93 0.49 -22.82 8.33
C GLN A 93 0.80 -23.49 6.98
N ASP A 94 0.79 -22.71 5.90
CA ASP A 94 1.14 -23.18 4.56
C ASP A 94 2.67 -23.11 4.28
N GLY A 95 3.49 -22.80 5.30
CA GLY A 95 4.95 -22.71 5.21
C GLY A 95 5.44 -21.46 4.47
N VAL A 96 4.60 -20.41 4.39
CA VAL A 96 4.91 -19.16 3.70
C VAL A 96 5.18 -18.05 4.73
N ALA A 97 6.40 -17.53 4.77
CA ALA A 97 6.77 -16.44 5.66
C ALA A 97 6.40 -15.08 5.04
N LEU A 98 5.51 -14.35 5.69
CA LEU A 98 5.17 -12.95 5.37
C LEU A 98 5.81 -12.01 6.40
N LEU A 99 6.63 -11.08 5.93
CA LEU A 99 7.34 -10.10 6.74
C LEU A 99 6.83 -8.69 6.45
N LEU A 100 6.59 -7.91 7.51
CA LEU A 100 6.22 -6.50 7.38
C LEU A 100 7.42 -5.64 6.99
N VAL A 101 7.21 -4.76 6.01
CA VAL A 101 8.13 -3.69 5.63
C VAL A 101 7.58 -2.34 6.10
N SER A 102 6.27 -2.12 5.93
CA SER A 102 5.58 -0.90 6.33
C SER A 102 4.12 -1.19 6.67
N ALA A 103 3.50 -0.30 7.45
CA ALA A 103 2.08 -0.33 7.78
C ALA A 103 1.57 1.12 7.87
N PHE A 104 0.87 1.53 8.93
CA PHE A 104 0.43 2.91 9.08
C PHE A 104 1.58 3.90 8.89
N ARG A 105 1.30 4.96 8.14
CA ARG A 105 2.17 6.13 7.94
C ARG A 105 1.38 7.40 8.18
N SER A 106 1.84 8.24 9.11
CA SER A 106 1.25 9.56 9.34
C SER A 106 1.48 10.49 8.14
N LEU A 107 0.68 11.56 8.07
CA LEU A 107 0.83 12.63 7.10
C LEU A 107 2.26 13.21 7.12
N GLU A 108 2.77 13.49 8.32
CA GLU A 108 4.13 14.02 8.51
C GLU A 108 5.21 13.02 8.11
N TYR A 109 5.04 11.73 8.41
CA TYR A 109 5.99 10.70 7.99
C TYR A 109 6.04 10.60 6.46
N GLN A 110 4.89 10.66 5.78
CA GLN A 110 4.82 10.67 4.31
C GLN A 110 5.47 11.93 3.72
N ARG A 111 5.29 13.10 4.35
CA ARG A 111 6.00 14.34 4.02
C ARG A 111 7.51 14.14 4.08
N HIS A 112 8.03 13.58 5.18
CA HIS A 112 9.46 13.32 5.33
C HIS A 112 10.04 12.39 4.26
N ILE A 113 9.27 11.39 3.80
CA ILE A 113 9.68 10.52 2.67
C ILE A 113 9.92 11.38 1.42
N PHE A 114 8.99 12.28 1.09
CA PHE A 114 9.12 13.15 -0.07
C PHE A 114 10.30 14.11 0.07
N GLU A 115 10.40 14.80 1.20
CA GLU A 115 11.51 15.72 1.47
C GLU A 115 12.88 15.03 1.39
N HIS A 116 12.98 13.79 1.91
CA HIS A 116 14.21 13.01 1.83
C HIS A 116 14.60 12.70 0.39
N LYS A 117 13.65 12.24 -0.44
CA LYS A 117 13.88 11.93 -1.85
C LYS A 117 14.24 13.18 -2.67
N ILE A 118 13.54 14.30 -2.44
CA ILE A 118 13.84 15.58 -3.08
C ILE A 118 15.27 16.03 -2.71
N ARG A 119 15.66 15.94 -1.43
CA ARG A 119 17.03 16.28 -0.99
C ARG A 119 18.08 15.34 -1.57
N ALA A 120 17.72 14.10 -1.87
CA ALA A 120 18.58 13.14 -2.57
C ALA A 120 18.68 13.41 -4.09
N GLY A 121 17.99 14.46 -4.61
CA GLY A 121 18.06 14.86 -6.02
C GLY A 121 17.06 14.13 -6.92
N GLU A 122 16.11 13.38 -6.37
CA GLU A 122 15.06 12.77 -7.20
C GLU A 122 14.09 13.85 -7.69
N SER A 123 13.69 13.78 -8.95
CA SER A 123 12.66 14.68 -9.47
C SER A 123 11.29 14.36 -8.87
N LEU A 124 10.48 15.40 -8.65
CA LEU A 124 9.12 15.22 -8.12
C LEU A 124 8.28 14.29 -9.01
N GLU A 125 8.43 14.38 -10.33
CA GLU A 125 7.75 13.52 -11.29
C GLU A 125 8.07 12.03 -11.02
N ARG A 126 9.35 11.70 -10.81
CA ARG A 126 9.80 10.34 -10.50
C ARG A 126 9.25 9.86 -9.15
N ILE A 127 9.30 10.73 -8.14
CA ILE A 127 8.78 10.41 -6.81
C ILE A 127 7.28 10.08 -6.90
N LEU A 128 6.49 10.88 -7.61
CA LEU A 128 5.05 10.71 -7.77
C LEU A 128 4.64 9.49 -8.61
N LYS A 129 5.58 8.85 -9.31
CA LYS A 129 5.33 7.57 -9.99
C LYS A 129 5.38 6.38 -9.03
N VAL A 130 6.18 6.48 -7.97
CA VAL A 130 6.45 5.37 -7.04
C VAL A 130 6.02 5.67 -5.60
N ASN A 131 5.43 6.82 -5.34
CA ASN A 131 4.89 7.18 -4.03
C ASN A 131 3.66 8.05 -4.19
N THR A 132 2.62 7.73 -3.45
CA THR A 132 1.47 8.61 -3.30
C THR A 132 1.79 9.73 -2.32
N PRO A 133 1.44 11.00 -2.62
CA PRO A 133 1.78 12.12 -1.76
C PRO A 133 0.99 12.12 -0.44
N PRO A 134 1.42 12.94 0.54
CA PRO A 134 0.67 13.16 1.77
C PRO A 134 -0.80 13.50 1.51
N GLY A 135 -1.71 12.87 2.26
CA GLY A 135 -3.16 12.97 2.08
C GLY A 135 -3.75 11.98 1.06
N TYR A 136 -2.91 11.32 0.25
CA TYR A 136 -3.33 10.35 -0.77
C TYR A 136 -2.73 8.95 -0.57
N SER A 137 -1.92 8.77 0.47
CA SER A 137 -1.35 7.45 0.78
C SER A 137 -2.37 6.57 1.49
N GLU A 138 -2.61 5.39 0.96
CA GLU A 138 -3.49 4.39 1.59
C GLU A 138 -3.00 3.96 2.97
N HIS A 139 -1.69 4.08 3.24
CA HIS A 139 -1.12 3.85 4.57
C HIS A 139 -1.64 4.79 5.66
N HIS A 140 -2.16 5.99 5.31
CA HIS A 140 -2.79 6.88 6.29
C HIS A 140 -4.02 6.26 6.94
N THR A 141 -4.70 5.37 6.21
CA THR A 141 -5.89 4.68 6.72
C THR A 141 -5.61 3.67 7.83
N GLY A 142 -4.34 3.30 8.05
CA GLY A 142 -3.98 2.20 8.95
C GLY A 142 -4.49 0.83 8.48
N ARG A 143 -4.79 0.68 7.18
CA ARG A 143 -5.32 -0.57 6.59
C ARG A 143 -4.40 -1.17 5.52
N ALA A 144 -3.34 -0.46 5.13
CA ALA A 144 -2.38 -0.93 4.14
C ALA A 144 -1.11 -1.46 4.79
N VAL A 145 -0.54 -2.50 4.20
CA VAL A 145 0.74 -3.10 4.56
C VAL A 145 1.62 -3.25 3.33
N ASP A 146 2.91 -3.00 3.49
CA ASP A 146 3.92 -3.42 2.54
C ASP A 146 4.59 -4.69 3.06
N LEU A 147 4.66 -5.72 2.22
CA LEU A 147 5.11 -7.06 2.58
C LEU A 147 6.35 -7.48 1.82
N THR A 148 7.13 -8.37 2.44
CA THR A 148 8.20 -9.11 1.78
C THR A 148 8.28 -10.54 2.34
N THR A 149 9.29 -11.30 1.92
CA THR A 149 9.60 -12.65 2.41
C THR A 149 11.11 -12.82 2.54
N PRO A 150 11.62 -13.76 3.35
CA PRO A 150 13.06 -14.01 3.43
C PRO A 150 13.71 -14.21 2.06
N GLY A 151 14.82 -13.52 1.82
CA GLY A 151 15.57 -13.61 0.56
C GLY A 151 15.05 -12.70 -0.57
N SER A 152 13.92 -12.01 -0.41
CA SER A 152 13.42 -11.01 -1.36
C SER A 152 13.77 -9.59 -0.89
N PRO A 153 14.29 -8.72 -1.76
CA PRO A 153 14.49 -7.32 -1.40
C PRO A 153 13.15 -6.65 -1.07
N PRO A 154 13.10 -5.78 -0.05
CA PRO A 154 11.87 -5.07 0.29
C PRO A 154 11.53 -4.00 -0.76
N LEU A 155 10.23 -3.79 -1.01
CA LEU A 155 9.69 -2.78 -1.92
C LEU A 155 10.27 -2.92 -3.35
N ALA A 156 10.40 -4.14 -3.83
CA ALA A 156 10.98 -4.46 -5.12
C ALA A 156 10.04 -5.36 -5.94
N GLU A 157 10.01 -5.17 -7.26
CA GLU A 157 9.12 -5.92 -8.16
C GLU A 157 9.43 -7.43 -8.15
N GLU A 158 10.68 -7.81 -7.82
CA GLU A 158 11.11 -9.20 -7.69
C GLU A 158 10.27 -10.00 -6.67
N PHE A 159 9.59 -9.33 -5.74
CA PHE A 159 8.66 -9.99 -4.84
C PHE A 159 7.58 -10.78 -5.59
N GLU A 160 7.18 -10.34 -6.79
CA GLU A 160 6.20 -11.06 -7.62
C GLU A 160 6.64 -12.48 -8.02
N THR A 161 7.94 -12.76 -8.02
CA THR A 161 8.48 -14.07 -8.37
C THR A 161 8.52 -15.06 -7.21
N THR A 162 8.13 -14.63 -6.01
CA THR A 162 8.22 -15.42 -4.79
C THR A 162 6.98 -16.32 -4.57
N ALA A 163 7.19 -17.40 -3.82
CA ALA A 163 6.07 -18.22 -3.33
C ALA A 163 5.10 -17.44 -2.45
N ALA A 164 5.61 -16.44 -1.71
CA ALA A 164 4.81 -15.57 -0.85
C ALA A 164 3.82 -14.72 -1.66
N PHE A 165 4.27 -14.09 -2.74
CA PHE A 165 3.38 -13.35 -3.63
C PHE A 165 2.35 -14.28 -4.30
N ALA A 166 2.78 -15.43 -4.82
CA ALA A 166 1.85 -16.40 -5.42
C ALA A 166 0.80 -16.90 -4.41
N TRP A 167 1.15 -17.03 -3.14
CA TRP A 167 0.24 -17.37 -2.05
C TRP A 167 -0.73 -16.21 -1.77
N LEU A 168 -0.25 -14.98 -1.64
CA LEU A 168 -1.08 -13.79 -1.44
C LEU A 168 -2.12 -13.61 -2.54
N VAL A 169 -1.71 -13.73 -3.80
CA VAL A 169 -2.61 -13.65 -4.96
C VAL A 169 -3.78 -14.64 -4.84
N ARG A 170 -3.55 -15.83 -4.32
CA ARG A 170 -4.58 -16.87 -4.20
C ARG A 170 -5.44 -16.74 -2.94
N HIS A 171 -4.90 -16.19 -1.86
CA HIS A 171 -5.50 -16.32 -0.54
C HIS A 171 -5.83 -15.01 0.17
N ALA A 172 -5.16 -13.89 -0.15
CA ALA A 172 -5.28 -12.63 0.59
C ALA A 172 -6.73 -12.10 0.63
N HIS A 173 -7.50 -12.30 -0.43
CA HIS A 173 -8.91 -11.89 -0.52
C HIS A 173 -9.80 -12.52 0.56
N ARG A 174 -9.46 -13.73 1.05
CA ARG A 174 -10.20 -14.42 2.12
C ARG A 174 -10.10 -13.68 3.46
N PHE A 175 -9.08 -12.84 3.59
CA PHE A 175 -8.81 -12.02 4.78
C PHE A 175 -9.12 -10.53 4.51
N GLY A 176 -9.80 -10.22 3.40
CA GLY A 176 -10.16 -8.86 3.02
C GLY A 176 -9.03 -8.04 2.39
N PHE A 177 -7.85 -8.62 2.16
CA PHE A 177 -6.75 -7.93 1.50
C PHE A 177 -6.83 -8.00 -0.03
N ALA A 178 -6.54 -6.88 -0.68
CA ALA A 178 -6.36 -6.79 -2.11
C ALA A 178 -5.12 -5.95 -2.45
N MET A 179 -4.52 -6.22 -3.60
CA MET A 179 -3.41 -5.42 -4.14
C MET A 179 -3.97 -4.16 -4.79
N THR A 180 -3.63 -2.98 -4.28
CA THR A 180 -4.17 -1.70 -4.74
C THR A 180 -3.52 -1.21 -6.03
N TYR A 181 -2.23 -1.51 -6.23
CA TYR A 181 -1.44 -1.01 -7.36
C TYR A 181 -0.94 -2.13 -8.29
N PRO A 182 -1.87 -2.86 -8.96
CA PRO A 182 -1.49 -3.82 -10.00
C PRO A 182 -0.88 -3.10 -11.21
N ARG A 183 -0.31 -3.86 -12.16
CA ARG A 183 0.11 -3.29 -13.45
C ARG A 183 -1.08 -2.59 -14.11
N ASP A 184 -0.81 -1.46 -14.77
CA ASP A 184 -1.82 -0.64 -15.45
C ASP A 184 -2.97 -0.14 -14.53
N ASN A 185 -2.67 0.08 -13.24
CA ASN A 185 -3.66 0.62 -12.33
C ASN A 185 -4.08 2.04 -12.74
N ARG A 186 -5.34 2.37 -12.48
CA ARG A 186 -5.97 3.63 -12.90
C ARG A 186 -5.32 4.90 -12.31
N PHE A 187 -4.53 4.76 -11.25
CA PHE A 187 -3.94 5.89 -10.53
C PHE A 187 -2.60 6.36 -11.14
N GLY A 188 -2.04 5.59 -12.08
CA GLY A 188 -0.73 5.88 -12.67
C GLY A 188 0.44 5.75 -11.68
N ILE A 189 0.23 4.97 -10.61
CA ILE A 189 1.30 4.55 -9.69
C ILE A 189 1.98 3.33 -10.29
N ALA A 190 3.29 3.21 -10.08
CA ALA A 190 4.04 2.04 -10.48
C ALA A 190 3.44 0.75 -9.91
N TYR A 191 3.74 -0.37 -10.53
CA TYR A 191 3.35 -1.67 -10.02
C TYR A 191 4.00 -1.96 -8.66
N GLU A 192 3.17 -2.29 -7.66
CA GLU A 192 3.62 -2.54 -6.29
C GLU A 192 3.11 -3.90 -5.79
N PRO A 193 3.79 -5.01 -6.16
CA PRO A 193 3.38 -6.35 -5.73
C PRO A 193 3.44 -6.57 -4.22
N TRP A 194 4.19 -5.74 -3.51
CA TRP A 194 4.30 -5.74 -2.04
C TRP A 194 3.15 -5.04 -1.31
N HIS A 195 2.40 -4.15 -2.00
CA HIS A 195 1.39 -3.29 -1.38
C HIS A 195 -0.01 -3.95 -1.36
N TRP A 196 -0.51 -4.20 -0.17
CA TRP A 196 -1.80 -4.85 0.06
C TRP A 196 -2.61 -4.07 1.09
N ALA A 197 -3.91 -3.89 0.85
CA ALA A 197 -4.79 -3.16 1.76
C ALA A 197 -6.08 -3.94 2.06
N VAL A 198 -6.61 -3.76 3.28
CA VAL A 198 -7.91 -4.29 3.68
C VAL A 198 -8.99 -3.37 3.13
N HIS A 199 -9.88 -3.93 2.35
CA HIS A 199 -11.10 -3.28 1.87
C HIS A 199 -12.31 -3.88 2.59
N GLU A 200 -13.24 -3.02 3.02
CA GLU A 200 -14.52 -3.41 3.62
C GLU A 200 -15.52 -3.81 2.53
#